data_88571dfc0280bd8dd8a5a8e6310368c7
#
_entry.id   88571dfc0280bd8dd8a5a8e6310368c7
#
_cell.length_a   1.000
_cell.length_b   1.000
_cell.length_c   1.000
_cell.angle_alpha   90.00
_cell.angle_beta   90.00
_cell.angle_gamma   90.00
#
_symmetry.space_group_name_H-M   'P 1'
#
loop_
_entity.id
_entity.type
_entity.pdbx_description
1 polymer ?
#
loop_
_entity_poly.entity_id
_entity_poly.type
_entity_poly.pdbx_seq_one_letter_code
_entity_poly.pdbx_strand_id
1 'polypeptide(L)'
;MKRLLIIHTGGTISMSQDQTNKVITNEENPISQHQNIISQYAEVDEINLLNIPSPHMTISNVVRLRDEIITYSKENIYDGFVITHGTDTLEETAFLIDLLIDIQEPIVITGAMRSSNEIGSDGLYNFISAIRVASSSEANHKGVMVVFNDEIHTAR
;
A
#
# COMPACT_ATOMS: atom_id res chain seq x y z
N MET A 1 -11.24 -5.40 16.47
CA MET A 1 -10.13 -5.47 15.49
C MET A 1 -10.14 -4.16 14.71
N LYS A 2 -9.01 -3.64 14.29
CA LYS A 2 -8.95 -2.43 13.46
C LYS A 2 -9.44 -2.73 12.05
N ARG A 3 -10.15 -1.77 11.42
CA ARG A 3 -10.61 -1.86 10.05
C ARG A 3 -9.79 -0.95 9.16
N LEU A 4 -9.17 -1.51 8.13
CA LEU A 4 -8.26 -0.78 7.24
C LEU A 4 -8.80 -0.78 5.81
N LEU A 5 -8.53 0.30 5.08
CA LEU A 5 -8.71 0.34 3.63
C LEU A 5 -7.36 0.12 2.95
N ILE A 6 -7.32 -0.88 2.09
CA ILE A 6 -6.17 -1.14 1.24
C ILE A 6 -6.42 -0.51 -0.12
N ILE A 7 -5.50 0.33 -0.57
CA ILE A 7 -5.58 1.02 -1.86
C ILE A 7 -4.43 0.53 -2.76
N HIS A 8 -4.76 -0.24 -3.77
CA HIS A 8 -3.80 -0.72 -4.74
C HIS A 8 -3.57 0.30 -5.85
N THR A 9 -2.30 0.58 -6.15
CA THR A 9 -1.91 1.46 -7.26
C THR A 9 -1.13 0.73 -8.35
N GLY A 10 -0.74 -0.53 -8.12
CA GLY A 10 0.08 -1.34 -9.01
C GLY A 10 1.49 -1.55 -8.47
N GLY A 11 2.47 -1.67 -9.35
CA GLY A 11 3.86 -1.96 -9.03
C GLY A 11 4.16 -3.45 -8.88
N THR A 12 5.42 -3.79 -8.63
CA THR A 12 5.93 -5.18 -8.57
C THR A 12 5.18 -6.03 -7.54
N ILE A 13 4.71 -5.46 -6.46
CA ILE A 13 3.92 -6.15 -5.43
C ILE A 13 2.63 -6.76 -6.00
N SER A 14 2.09 -6.19 -7.08
CA SER A 14 0.89 -6.64 -7.79
C SER A 14 1.21 -7.48 -9.03
N MET A 15 2.48 -7.77 -9.30
CA MET A 15 2.96 -8.45 -10.50
C MET A 15 3.35 -9.90 -10.22
N SER A 16 3.40 -10.70 -11.26
CA SER A 16 3.95 -12.06 -11.23
C SER A 16 4.83 -12.31 -12.46
N GLN A 17 5.67 -13.34 -12.40
CA GLN A 17 6.42 -13.81 -13.55
C GLN A 17 5.58 -14.82 -14.36
N ASP A 18 5.59 -14.67 -15.67
CA ASP A 18 5.00 -15.64 -16.59
C ASP A 18 5.92 -16.87 -16.79
N GLN A 19 5.51 -17.80 -17.63
CA GLN A 19 6.28 -19.02 -17.94
C GLN A 19 7.65 -18.74 -18.58
N THR A 20 7.88 -17.53 -19.06
CA THR A 20 9.17 -17.09 -19.66
C THR A 20 10.02 -16.26 -18.70
N ASN A 21 9.66 -16.21 -17.41
CA ASN A 21 10.24 -15.36 -16.36
C ASN A 21 10.12 -13.83 -16.65
N LYS A 22 9.18 -13.44 -17.50
CA LYS A 22 8.89 -12.03 -17.72
C LYS A 22 7.86 -11.54 -16.69
N VAL A 23 8.16 -10.43 -16.04
CA VAL A 23 7.25 -9.80 -15.07
C VAL A 23 6.07 -9.16 -15.81
N ILE A 24 4.87 -9.54 -15.42
CA ILE A 24 3.60 -9.07 -15.97
C ILE A 24 2.67 -8.56 -14.88
N THR A 25 1.82 -7.62 -15.22
CA THR A 25 0.72 -7.16 -14.36
C THR A 25 -0.38 -8.21 -14.28
N ASN A 26 -0.91 -8.44 -13.08
CA ASN A 26 -2.06 -9.31 -12.87
C ASN A 26 -3.37 -8.50 -12.94
N GLU A 27 -4.44 -9.14 -13.36
CA GLU A 27 -5.80 -8.56 -13.29
C GLU A 27 -6.27 -8.45 -11.84
N GLU A 28 -5.98 -9.47 -11.03
CA GLU A 28 -6.22 -9.48 -9.58
C GLU A 28 -4.90 -9.37 -8.82
N ASN A 29 -4.90 -8.66 -7.70
CA ASN A 29 -3.71 -8.52 -6.88
C ASN A 29 -3.40 -9.87 -6.19
N PRO A 30 -2.21 -10.46 -6.38
CA PRO A 30 -1.85 -11.74 -5.76
C PRO A 30 -1.92 -11.73 -4.23
N ILE A 31 -1.75 -10.56 -3.60
CA ILE A 31 -1.78 -10.40 -2.15
C ILE A 31 -3.18 -10.66 -1.60
N SER A 32 -4.23 -10.26 -2.33
CA SER A 32 -5.63 -10.46 -1.94
C SER A 32 -6.01 -11.94 -1.75
N GLN A 33 -5.21 -12.86 -2.26
CA GLN A 33 -5.43 -14.30 -2.07
C GLN A 33 -5.03 -14.80 -0.66
N HIS A 34 -4.37 -13.97 0.15
CA HIS A 34 -3.89 -14.32 1.49
C HIS A 34 -4.79 -13.83 2.63
N GLN A 35 -6.10 -13.74 2.41
CA GLN A 35 -7.08 -13.24 3.37
C GLN A 35 -7.06 -13.97 4.73
N ASN A 36 -6.76 -15.27 4.73
CA ASN A 36 -6.62 -16.07 5.95
C ASN A 36 -5.47 -15.62 6.86
N ILE A 37 -4.42 -15.01 6.30
CA ILE A 37 -3.30 -14.44 7.06
C ILE A 37 -3.64 -13.00 7.45
N ILE A 38 -4.13 -12.21 6.52
CA ILE A 38 -4.48 -10.80 6.70
C ILE A 38 -5.50 -10.64 7.83
N SER A 39 -6.55 -11.46 7.86
CA SER A 39 -7.62 -11.42 8.86
C SER A 39 -7.16 -11.70 10.29
N GLN A 40 -5.94 -12.18 10.50
CA GLN A 40 -5.37 -12.32 11.84
C GLN A 40 -4.94 -10.98 12.45
N TYR A 41 -4.73 -9.96 11.62
CA TYR A 41 -4.19 -8.66 12.03
C TYR A 41 -5.21 -7.53 11.96
N ALA A 42 -6.06 -7.51 10.93
CA ALA A 42 -7.07 -6.47 10.72
C ALA A 42 -8.25 -6.99 9.88
N GLU A 43 -9.39 -6.31 9.99
CA GLU A 43 -10.43 -6.37 8.97
C GLU A 43 -10.01 -5.45 7.82
N VAL A 44 -10.06 -5.92 6.59
CA VAL A 44 -9.63 -5.14 5.43
C VAL A 44 -10.68 -5.10 4.36
N ASP A 45 -10.87 -3.92 3.80
CA ASP A 45 -11.51 -3.71 2.49
C ASP A 45 -10.43 -3.28 1.49
N GLU A 46 -10.59 -3.68 0.23
CA GLU A 46 -9.60 -3.42 -0.81
C GLU A 46 -10.23 -2.70 -2.00
N ILE A 47 -9.51 -1.71 -2.52
CA ILE A 47 -9.87 -1.06 -3.79
C ILE A 47 -8.66 -1.06 -4.74
N ASN A 48 -8.92 -1.31 -6.01
CA ASN A 48 -7.95 -1.18 -7.09
C ASN A 48 -8.11 0.21 -7.73
N LEU A 49 -7.43 1.21 -7.17
CA LEU A 49 -7.50 2.58 -7.67
C LEU A 49 -6.77 2.74 -9.00
N LEU A 50 -5.58 2.16 -9.09
CA LEU A 50 -4.71 2.16 -10.26
C LEU A 50 -4.05 0.77 -10.40
N ASN A 51 -3.57 0.46 -11.59
CA ASN A 51 -2.74 -0.72 -11.85
C ASN A 51 -1.65 -0.34 -12.87
N ILE A 52 -0.71 0.49 -12.43
CA ILE A 52 0.34 1.05 -13.28
C ILE A 52 1.73 0.79 -12.67
N PRO A 53 2.77 0.63 -13.49
CA PRO A 53 4.15 0.73 -13.03
C PRO A 53 4.42 2.12 -12.44
N SER A 54 5.17 2.20 -11.35
CA SER A 54 5.38 3.48 -10.66
C SER A 54 6.09 4.57 -11.48
N PRO A 55 6.95 4.28 -12.47
CA PRO A 55 7.45 5.33 -13.37
C PRO A 55 6.36 6.06 -14.15
N HIS A 56 5.16 5.49 -14.26
CA HIS A 56 4.00 6.11 -14.91
C HIS A 56 3.10 6.86 -13.92
N MET A 57 3.46 6.91 -12.64
CA MET A 57 2.73 7.69 -11.64
C MET A 57 2.86 9.18 -11.97
N THR A 58 1.71 9.85 -12.10
CA THR A 58 1.64 11.28 -12.36
C THR A 58 1.16 12.02 -11.11
N ILE A 59 1.38 13.33 -11.06
CA ILE A 59 0.84 14.18 -9.99
C ILE A 59 -0.69 14.07 -9.92
N SER A 60 -1.38 13.99 -11.07
CA SER A 60 -2.83 13.78 -11.11
C SER A 60 -3.26 12.47 -10.45
N ASN A 61 -2.48 11.39 -10.63
CA ASN A 61 -2.74 10.12 -9.96
C ASN A 61 -2.55 10.22 -8.44
N VAL A 62 -1.53 10.94 -8.00
CA VAL A 62 -1.30 11.17 -6.56
C VAL A 62 -2.41 12.02 -5.95
N VAL A 63 -2.87 13.05 -6.66
CA VAL A 63 -4.02 13.87 -6.25
C VAL A 63 -5.28 13.03 -6.15
N ARG A 64 -5.53 12.14 -7.11
CA ARG A 64 -6.66 11.21 -7.06
C ARG A 64 -6.57 10.28 -5.85
N LEU A 65 -5.39 9.72 -5.57
CA LEU A 65 -5.14 8.90 -4.39
C LEU A 65 -5.41 9.68 -3.09
N ARG A 66 -4.94 10.92 -3.01
CA ARG A 66 -5.25 11.83 -1.89
C ARG A 66 -6.75 12.01 -1.72
N ASP A 67 -7.48 12.29 -2.78
CA ASP A 67 -8.92 12.57 -2.72
C ASP A 67 -9.70 11.35 -2.24
N GLU A 68 -9.32 10.14 -2.65
CA GLU A 68 -9.90 8.89 -2.14
C GLU A 68 -9.66 8.74 -0.65
N ILE A 69 -8.41 8.92 -0.18
CA ILE A 69 -8.08 8.81 1.24
C ILE A 69 -8.90 9.82 2.07
N ILE A 70 -8.97 11.08 1.63
CA ILE A 70 -9.73 12.12 2.34
C ILE A 70 -11.23 11.78 2.36
N THR A 71 -11.77 11.25 1.27
CA THR A 71 -13.17 10.86 1.20
C THR A 71 -13.50 9.78 2.20
N TYR A 72 -12.71 8.69 2.23
CA TYR A 72 -12.92 7.59 3.16
C TYR A 72 -12.60 7.95 4.63
N SER A 73 -11.63 8.85 4.88
CA SER A 73 -11.37 9.37 6.22
C SER A 73 -12.58 10.13 6.78
N LYS A 74 -13.24 10.96 5.95
CA LYS A 74 -14.45 11.70 6.35
C LYS A 74 -15.65 10.79 6.66
N GLU A 75 -15.72 9.62 6.06
CA GLU A 75 -16.75 8.63 6.37
C GLU A 75 -16.55 7.99 7.74
N ASN A 76 -15.36 8.11 8.31
CA ASN A 76 -15.00 7.60 9.64
C ASN A 76 -15.28 6.11 9.84
N ILE A 77 -15.05 5.32 8.77
CA ILE A 77 -15.27 3.87 8.73
C ILE A 77 -13.97 3.11 9.00
N TYR A 78 -12.84 3.68 8.52
CA TYR A 78 -11.54 3.04 8.58
C TYR A 78 -10.66 3.65 9.68
N ASP A 79 -9.91 2.80 10.34
CA ASP A 79 -8.92 3.16 11.35
C ASP A 79 -7.56 3.51 10.76
N GLY A 80 -7.34 3.24 9.48
CA GLY A 80 -6.09 3.51 8.78
C GLY A 80 -6.11 3.07 7.31
N PHE A 81 -5.10 3.47 6.59
CA PHE A 81 -4.94 3.24 5.15
C PHE A 81 -3.62 2.57 4.84
N VAL A 82 -3.65 1.54 3.99
CA VAL A 82 -2.45 0.90 3.44
C VAL A 82 -2.46 1.04 1.94
N ILE A 83 -1.36 1.53 1.37
CA ILE A 83 -1.21 1.76 -0.06
C ILE A 83 -0.12 0.81 -0.58
N THR A 84 -0.44 0.01 -1.59
CA THR A 84 0.56 -0.75 -2.32
C THR A 84 1.01 0.03 -3.55
N HIS A 85 2.32 0.13 -3.75
CA HIS A 85 2.91 1.02 -4.75
C HIS A 85 4.17 0.40 -5.37
N GLY A 86 4.50 0.79 -6.57
CA GLY A 86 5.76 0.41 -7.19
C GLY A 86 6.95 1.17 -6.59
N THR A 87 8.10 0.52 -6.52
CA THR A 87 9.26 1.00 -5.76
C THR A 87 10.05 2.12 -6.43
N ASP A 88 9.91 2.33 -7.76
CA ASP A 88 10.70 3.34 -8.47
C ASP A 88 10.36 4.79 -8.08
N THR A 89 9.11 5.06 -7.65
CA THR A 89 8.65 6.40 -7.25
C THR A 89 7.85 6.40 -5.94
N LEU A 90 8.04 5.37 -5.12
CA LEU A 90 7.31 5.19 -3.87
C LEU A 90 7.56 6.36 -2.91
N GLU A 91 8.81 6.76 -2.74
CA GLU A 91 9.19 7.84 -1.83
C GLU A 91 8.65 9.19 -2.27
N GLU A 92 8.58 9.47 -3.57
CA GLU A 92 8.01 10.71 -4.10
C GLU A 92 6.50 10.76 -3.85
N THR A 93 5.80 9.65 -4.07
CA THR A 93 4.37 9.54 -3.76
C THR A 93 4.13 9.69 -2.26
N ALA A 94 4.92 9.03 -1.43
CA ALA A 94 4.81 9.13 0.03
C ALA A 94 4.99 10.57 0.52
N PHE A 95 6.03 11.24 0.06
CA PHE A 95 6.31 12.63 0.41
C PHE A 95 5.21 13.60 -0.06
N LEU A 96 4.73 13.42 -1.29
CA LEU A 96 3.68 14.28 -1.84
C LEU A 96 2.34 14.08 -1.10
N ILE A 97 1.96 12.85 -0.78
CA ILE A 97 0.76 12.58 0.02
C ILE A 97 0.89 13.20 1.41
N ASP A 98 2.05 13.08 2.05
CA ASP A 98 2.29 13.66 3.39
C ASP A 98 2.18 15.20 3.38
N LEU A 99 2.56 15.86 2.30
CA LEU A 99 2.38 17.30 2.14
C LEU A 99 0.91 17.71 1.90
N LEU A 100 0.10 16.83 1.32
CA LEU A 100 -1.25 17.14 0.84
C LEU A 100 -2.36 16.69 1.79
N ILE A 101 -2.05 15.84 2.77
CA ILE A 101 -3.03 15.28 3.71
C ILE A 101 -2.65 15.62 5.15
N ASP A 102 -3.66 16.04 5.92
CA ASP A 102 -3.56 16.20 7.37
C ASP A 102 -4.77 15.48 7.99
N ILE A 103 -4.60 14.20 8.29
CA ILE A 103 -5.59 13.35 8.97
C ILE A 103 -4.95 12.63 10.15
N GLN A 104 -5.79 12.10 11.04
CA GLN A 104 -5.30 11.43 12.26
C GLN A 104 -4.94 9.97 12.01
N GLU A 105 -5.65 9.34 11.08
CA GLU A 105 -5.49 7.93 10.74
C GLU A 105 -4.11 7.70 10.12
N PRO A 106 -3.45 6.58 10.44
CA PRO A 106 -2.18 6.22 9.82
C PRO A 106 -2.35 5.98 8.32
N ILE A 107 -1.43 6.50 7.53
CA ILE A 107 -1.28 6.20 6.12
C ILE A 107 0.07 5.49 5.95
N VAL A 108 0.02 4.24 5.51
CA VAL A 108 1.20 3.42 5.33
C VAL A 108 1.34 3.03 3.87
N ILE A 109 2.51 3.29 3.29
CA ILE A 109 2.82 2.90 1.91
C ILE A 109 3.84 1.77 1.94
N THR A 110 3.64 0.77 1.10
CA THR A 110 4.56 -0.35 0.94
C THR A 110 4.63 -0.82 -0.51
N GLY A 111 5.61 -1.64 -0.80
CA GLY A 111 5.84 -2.21 -2.13
C GLY A 111 6.61 -3.52 -2.05
N ALA A 112 7.09 -4.00 -3.18
CA ALA A 112 7.93 -5.18 -3.26
C ALA A 112 9.03 -5.00 -4.30
N MET A 113 10.21 -5.54 -4.02
CA MET A 113 11.31 -5.59 -4.97
C MET A 113 11.20 -6.78 -5.93
N ARG A 114 10.51 -7.84 -5.50
CA ARG A 114 10.32 -9.07 -6.27
C ARG A 114 8.85 -9.34 -6.52
N SER A 115 8.56 -9.88 -7.69
CA SER A 115 7.21 -10.30 -8.06
C SER A 115 6.69 -11.43 -7.17
N SER A 116 5.37 -11.56 -7.09
CA SER A 116 4.70 -12.41 -6.10
C SER A 116 5.08 -13.89 -6.14
N ASN A 117 5.40 -14.41 -7.32
CA ASN A 117 5.79 -15.82 -7.54
C ASN A 117 7.31 -16.00 -7.73
N GLU A 118 8.09 -14.97 -7.52
CA GLU A 118 9.56 -15.05 -7.59
C GLU A 118 10.12 -15.66 -6.29
N ILE A 119 11.20 -16.44 -6.39
CA ILE A 119 11.88 -17.00 -5.22
C ILE A 119 12.38 -15.86 -4.32
N GLY A 120 11.97 -15.89 -3.05
CA GLY A 120 12.29 -14.85 -2.09
C GLY A 120 11.45 -13.58 -2.27
N SER A 121 10.24 -13.71 -2.84
CA SER A 121 9.27 -12.61 -2.90
C SER A 121 9.06 -11.98 -1.53
N ASP A 122 9.17 -10.66 -1.47
CA ASP A 122 9.06 -9.85 -0.25
C ASP A 122 7.67 -9.20 -0.10
N GLY A 123 6.82 -9.28 -1.12
CA GLY A 123 5.57 -8.53 -1.18
C GLY A 123 4.60 -8.84 -0.04
N LEU A 124 4.30 -10.11 0.21
CA LEU A 124 3.37 -10.50 1.28
C LEU A 124 3.91 -10.09 2.65
N TYR A 125 5.19 -10.27 2.89
CA TYR A 125 5.81 -9.91 4.16
C TYR A 125 5.76 -8.39 4.41
N ASN A 126 6.14 -7.60 3.43
CA ASN A 126 6.04 -6.13 3.50
C ASN A 126 4.59 -5.68 3.71
N PHE A 127 3.64 -6.31 3.02
CA PHE A 127 2.23 -6.00 3.14
C PHE A 127 1.67 -6.29 4.54
N ILE A 128 1.97 -7.45 5.10
CA ILE A 128 1.55 -7.79 6.48
C ILE A 128 2.20 -6.83 7.48
N SER A 129 3.45 -6.47 7.29
CA SER A 129 4.14 -5.48 8.13
C SER A 129 3.47 -4.11 8.06
N ALA A 130 3.05 -3.67 6.86
CA ALA A 130 2.29 -2.43 6.66
C ALA A 130 0.93 -2.46 7.38
N ILE A 131 0.20 -3.58 7.29
CA ILE A 131 -1.07 -3.77 8.01
C ILE A 131 -0.87 -3.67 9.53
N ARG A 132 0.17 -4.31 10.06
CA ARG A 132 0.49 -4.27 11.49
C ARG A 132 0.78 -2.84 11.96
N VAL A 133 1.55 -2.08 11.19
CA VAL A 133 1.83 -0.66 11.51
C VAL A 133 0.56 0.16 11.44
N ALA A 134 -0.22 0.05 10.37
CA ALA A 134 -1.47 0.79 10.21
C ALA A 134 -2.53 0.44 11.27
N SER A 135 -2.45 -0.76 11.85
CA SER A 135 -3.34 -1.20 12.94
C SER A 135 -2.89 -0.71 14.32
N SER A 136 -1.68 -0.18 14.46
CA SER A 136 -1.16 0.31 15.74
C SER A 136 -1.73 1.69 16.07
N SER A 137 -2.20 1.86 17.31
CA SER A 137 -2.60 3.18 17.82
C SER A 137 -1.43 4.18 17.90
N GLU A 138 -0.21 3.68 18.02
CA GLU A 138 1.00 4.51 18.03
C GLU A 138 1.32 5.14 16.68
N ALA A 139 0.73 4.60 15.60
CA ALA A 139 0.88 5.12 14.25
C ALA A 139 -0.01 6.34 13.96
N ASN A 140 -1.01 6.61 14.81
CA ASN A 140 -1.86 7.79 14.67
C ASN A 140 -1.06 9.09 14.77
N HIS A 141 -1.41 10.08 13.98
CA HIS A 141 -0.75 11.41 13.94
C HIS A 141 0.74 11.37 13.55
N LYS A 142 1.19 10.31 12.88
CA LYS A 142 2.60 10.21 12.42
C LYS A 142 2.81 10.69 10.97
N GLY A 143 1.74 11.12 10.29
CA GLY A 143 1.79 11.42 8.87
C GLY A 143 1.90 10.15 8.03
N VAL A 144 2.45 10.27 6.83
CA VAL A 144 2.67 9.12 5.95
C VAL A 144 3.94 8.38 6.36
N MET A 145 3.82 7.07 6.47
CA MET A 145 4.94 6.16 6.75
C MET A 145 5.16 5.22 5.57
N VAL A 146 6.41 4.88 5.34
CA VAL A 146 6.81 3.82 4.41
C VAL A 146 7.27 2.63 5.25
N VAL A 147 6.63 1.47 5.05
CA VAL A 147 7.00 0.23 5.72
C VAL A 147 7.57 -0.72 4.69
N PHE A 148 8.83 -1.03 4.83
CA PHE A 148 9.56 -1.81 3.85
C PHE A 148 10.73 -2.53 4.52
N ASN A 149 10.87 -3.83 4.27
CA ASN A 149 12.04 -4.59 4.65
C ASN A 149 12.35 -4.52 6.17
N ASP A 150 11.33 -4.69 7.02
CA ASP A 150 11.35 -4.61 8.50
C ASP A 150 11.60 -3.20 9.09
N GLU A 151 11.62 -2.17 8.26
CA GLU A 151 11.84 -0.81 8.71
C GLU A 151 10.59 0.05 8.50
N ILE A 152 10.43 1.02 9.40
CA ILE A 152 9.41 2.06 9.30
C ILE A 152 10.12 3.39 9.07
N HIS A 153 9.86 4.01 7.93
CA HIS A 153 10.40 5.30 7.56
C HIS A 153 9.31 6.36 7.59
N THR A 154 9.64 7.57 7.97
CA THR A 154 8.76 8.72 7.73
C THR A 154 8.88 9.16 6.28
N ALA A 155 7.82 9.78 5.73
CA ALA A 155 7.85 10.32 4.37
C ALA A 155 8.76 11.56 4.22
N ARG A 156 9.20 12.16 5.33
CA ARG A 156 10.10 13.32 5.39
C ARG A 156 11.45 12.95 5.96
#